data_1c3e2a2cf74f1342e4b0ab43b6444f80
#
_entry.id   1c3e2a2cf74f1342e4b0ab43b6444f80
#
_cell.length_a   1.000
_cell.length_b   1.000
_cell.length_c   1.000
_cell.angle_alpha   90.00
_cell.angle_beta   90.00
_cell.angle_gamma   90.00
#
_symmetry.space_group_name_H-M   'P 1'
#
loop_
_entity.id
_entity.type
_entity.pdbx_description
1 polymer ?
#
loop_
_entity_poly.entity_id
_entity_poly.type
_entity_poly.pdbx_seq_one_letter_code
_entity_poly.pdbx_strand_id
1 'polypeptide(L)'
;MREALLRDGQRIISDLYNDRELLPDNELPTAFESIHRNRSRTIDSLFGPFELRRNYLHNAKSGGGRFPLDDALGLEGAYTPAVAKLMCRAASRAGSYQEASNDLFAYAGLSFDARDLGRLVATVAPKLRESLGAMSAAPPHSNSIDVLALPVEPAGERL
;
A
#
# COMPACT_ATOMS: atom_id res chain seq x y z
N MET A 1 -26.90 2.26 -8.80
CA MET A 1 -26.06 1.04 -8.80
C MET A 1 -24.63 1.32 -8.29
N ARG A 2 -23.86 2.26 -8.85
CA ARG A 2 -22.48 2.58 -8.43
C ARG A 2 -22.36 2.91 -6.94
N GLU A 3 -23.23 3.77 -6.40
CA GLU A 3 -23.19 4.16 -4.98
C GLU A 3 -23.45 2.99 -4.03
N ALA A 4 -24.33 2.06 -4.39
CA ALA A 4 -24.58 0.87 -3.60
C ALA A 4 -23.31 -0.02 -3.54
N LEU A 5 -22.68 -0.26 -4.69
CA LEU A 5 -21.43 -1.03 -4.76
C LEU A 5 -20.28 -0.39 -3.97
N LEU A 6 -20.16 0.94 -4.03
CA LEU A 6 -19.13 1.65 -3.24
C LEU A 6 -19.41 1.53 -1.74
N ARG A 7 -20.66 1.65 -1.32
CA ARG A 7 -21.06 1.50 0.08
C ARG A 7 -20.81 0.08 0.60
N ASP A 8 -21.17 -0.93 -0.18
CA ASP A 8 -20.92 -2.32 0.18
C ASP A 8 -19.41 -2.62 0.22
N GLY A 9 -18.64 -2.14 -0.75
CA GLY A 9 -17.19 -2.24 -0.77
C GLY A 9 -16.55 -1.55 0.43
N GLN A 10 -17.00 -0.35 0.79
CA GLN A 10 -16.55 0.40 1.96
C GLN A 10 -16.80 -0.39 3.27
N ARG A 11 -17.99 -1.01 3.39
CA ARG A 11 -18.31 -1.84 4.56
C ARG A 11 -17.40 -3.05 4.64
N ILE A 12 -17.23 -3.79 3.55
CA ILE A 12 -16.35 -4.98 3.50
C ILE A 12 -14.91 -4.62 3.86
N ILE A 13 -14.38 -3.53 3.30
CA ILE A 13 -13.03 -3.05 3.63
C ILE A 13 -12.93 -2.66 5.11
N SER A 14 -13.92 -1.94 5.63
CA SER A 14 -13.96 -1.56 7.05
C SER A 14 -13.97 -2.78 7.97
N ASP A 15 -14.79 -3.78 7.66
CA ASP A 15 -14.88 -5.00 8.45
C ASP A 15 -13.56 -5.78 8.40
N LEU A 16 -12.98 -5.95 7.20
CA LEU A 16 -11.71 -6.65 6.99
C LEU A 16 -10.54 -6.00 7.75
N TYR A 17 -10.40 -4.68 7.66
CA TYR A 17 -9.29 -3.96 8.30
C TYR A 17 -9.46 -3.83 9.83
N ASN A 18 -10.67 -3.99 10.35
CA ASN A 18 -10.94 -4.01 11.79
C ASN A 18 -11.11 -5.42 12.38
N ASP A 19 -10.99 -6.47 11.55
CA ASP A 19 -11.04 -7.85 12.00
C ASP A 19 -9.75 -8.21 12.76
N ARG A 20 -9.88 -8.42 14.07
CA ARG A 20 -8.74 -8.71 14.96
C ARG A 20 -8.29 -10.16 14.93
N GLU A 21 -9.06 -11.04 14.34
CA GLU A 21 -8.64 -12.43 14.10
C GLU A 21 -7.73 -12.51 12.87
N LEU A 22 -8.08 -11.76 11.80
CA LEU A 22 -7.28 -11.69 10.58
C LEU A 22 -6.10 -10.73 10.70
N LEU A 23 -6.27 -9.61 11.38
CA LEU A 23 -5.29 -8.54 11.54
C LEU A 23 -5.06 -8.23 13.03
N PRO A 24 -4.35 -9.09 13.74
CA PRO A 24 -4.11 -8.88 15.16
C PRO A 24 -3.18 -7.68 15.38
N ASP A 25 -3.68 -6.70 16.14
CA ASP A 25 -2.90 -5.53 16.59
C ASP A 25 -2.25 -5.88 17.95
N ASN A 26 -1.42 -6.94 17.94
CA ASN A 26 -0.91 -7.63 19.14
C ASN A 26 0.54 -7.28 19.46
N GLU A 27 1.14 -6.26 18.84
CA GLU A 27 2.47 -5.87 19.24
C GLU A 27 2.51 -5.47 20.72
N LEU A 28 3.38 -6.14 21.46
CA LEU A 28 3.61 -5.82 22.86
C LEU A 28 4.49 -4.58 22.97
N PRO A 29 4.18 -3.66 23.90
CA PRO A 29 5.03 -2.52 24.15
C PRO A 29 6.41 -2.97 24.67
N THR A 30 7.46 -2.30 24.24
CA THR A 30 8.81 -2.45 24.82
C THR A 30 8.90 -1.81 26.20
N ALA A 31 10.03 -1.99 26.91
CA ALA A 31 10.21 -1.51 28.29
C ALA A 31 9.94 0.00 28.50
N PHE A 32 9.98 0.81 27.43
CA PHE A 32 9.79 2.26 27.49
C PHE A 32 8.52 2.72 26.73
N GLU A 33 7.70 1.80 26.26
CA GLU A 33 6.47 2.11 25.53
C GLU A 33 5.22 1.91 26.40
N SER A 34 4.28 2.81 26.27
CA SER A 34 2.94 2.66 26.82
C SER A 34 1.93 2.48 25.69
N ILE A 35 0.93 1.62 25.91
CA ILE A 35 -0.09 1.31 24.90
C ILE A 35 -1.34 2.19 25.11
N HIS A 36 -1.75 2.89 24.06
CA HIS A 36 -3.03 3.59 23.99
C HIS A 36 -3.93 2.85 23.00
N ARG A 37 -4.93 2.16 23.54
CA ARG A 37 -5.80 1.26 22.75
C ARG A 37 -6.90 2.02 22.00
N ASN A 38 -7.41 1.39 20.94
CA ASN A 38 -8.60 1.82 20.19
C ASN A 38 -8.53 3.27 19.67
N ARG A 39 -7.35 3.71 19.23
CA ARG A 39 -7.23 4.99 18.54
C ARG A 39 -7.81 4.87 17.14
N SER A 40 -8.86 5.64 16.86
CA SER A 40 -9.47 5.64 15.54
C SER A 40 -8.85 6.68 14.61
N ARG A 41 -8.87 6.38 13.32
CA ARG A 41 -8.47 7.27 12.24
C ARG A 41 -9.27 6.95 11.00
N THR A 42 -9.66 7.98 10.26
CA THR A 42 -10.22 7.81 8.92
C THR A 42 -9.10 7.46 7.94
N ILE A 43 -9.32 6.40 7.18
CA ILE A 43 -8.42 5.90 6.13
C ILE A 43 -9.19 5.92 4.80
N ASP A 44 -8.57 6.47 3.76
CA ASP A 44 -9.15 6.49 2.43
C ASP A 44 -8.81 5.20 1.67
N SER A 45 -9.85 4.54 1.17
CA SER A 45 -9.78 3.37 0.31
C SER A 45 -10.34 3.67 -1.08
N LEU A 46 -10.17 2.72 -2.03
CA LEU A 46 -10.79 2.83 -3.36
C LEU A 46 -12.33 2.82 -3.33
N PHE A 47 -12.92 2.40 -2.22
CA PHE A 47 -14.37 2.36 -2.02
C PHE A 47 -14.88 3.55 -1.19
N GLY A 48 -13.98 4.43 -0.77
CA GLY A 48 -14.26 5.58 0.07
C GLY A 48 -13.62 5.48 1.45
N PRO A 49 -13.84 6.49 2.32
CA PRO A 49 -13.23 6.55 3.64
C PRO A 49 -13.88 5.54 4.60
N PHE A 50 -13.07 4.94 5.47
CA PHE A 50 -13.53 4.09 6.56
C PHE A 50 -12.76 4.40 7.85
N GLU A 51 -13.32 4.04 9.00
CA GLU A 51 -12.67 4.20 10.30
C GLU A 51 -11.85 2.95 10.63
N LEU A 52 -10.52 3.14 10.83
CA LEU A 52 -9.61 2.10 11.31
C LEU A 52 -9.33 2.32 12.79
N ARG A 53 -9.54 1.27 13.60
CA ARG A 53 -9.21 1.25 15.02
C ARG A 53 -7.90 0.51 15.22
N ARG A 54 -6.96 1.13 15.94
CA ARG A 54 -5.61 0.61 16.14
C ARG A 54 -5.02 1.03 17.46
N ASN A 55 -3.96 0.36 17.88
CA ASN A 55 -3.23 0.70 19.08
C ASN A 55 -2.08 1.66 18.74
N TYR A 56 -1.87 2.64 19.60
CA TYR A 56 -0.73 3.55 19.54
C TYR A 56 0.26 3.19 20.64
N LEU A 57 1.50 2.94 20.27
CA LEU A 57 2.61 2.72 21.19
C LEU A 57 3.37 4.04 21.36
N HIS A 58 3.27 4.64 22.55
CA HIS A 58 3.97 5.87 22.88
C HIS A 58 5.29 5.54 23.61
N ASN A 59 6.40 6.05 23.09
CA ASN A 59 7.71 5.88 23.72
C ASN A 59 8.03 7.07 24.60
N ALA A 60 8.03 6.88 25.92
CA ALA A 60 8.27 7.93 26.91
C ALA A 60 9.69 8.50 26.83
N LYS A 61 10.67 7.74 26.34
CA LYS A 61 12.07 8.16 26.27
C LYS A 61 12.34 9.08 25.08
N SER A 62 11.76 8.80 23.91
CA SER A 62 11.92 9.61 22.70
C SER A 62 10.86 10.71 22.55
N GLY A 63 9.78 10.67 23.33
CA GLY A 63 8.63 11.55 23.20
C GLY A 63 7.78 11.30 21.95
N GLY A 64 8.11 10.28 21.15
CA GLY A 64 7.39 9.87 19.95
C GLY A 64 6.59 8.60 20.15
N GLY A 65 6.03 8.09 19.06
CA GLY A 65 5.33 6.81 19.07
C GLY A 65 4.99 6.32 17.67
N ARG A 66 4.42 5.12 17.60
CA ARG A 66 4.13 4.43 16.36
C ARG A 66 2.79 3.71 16.41
N PHE A 67 2.29 3.38 15.24
CA PHE A 67 1.10 2.56 15.04
C PHE A 67 1.54 1.28 14.32
N PRO A 68 1.79 0.18 15.02
CA PRO A 68 2.29 -1.05 14.40
C PRO A 68 1.38 -1.58 13.30
N LEU A 69 0.06 -1.46 13.50
CA LEU A 69 -0.91 -1.89 12.50
C LEU A 69 -0.83 -1.08 11.19
N ASP A 70 -0.52 0.23 11.26
CA ASP A 70 -0.34 1.04 10.05
C ASP A 70 0.84 0.51 9.21
N ASP A 71 1.94 0.16 9.87
CA ASP A 71 3.13 -0.41 9.22
C ASP A 71 2.83 -1.79 8.63
N ALA A 72 2.15 -2.66 9.39
CA ALA A 72 1.76 -4.00 8.93
C ALA A 72 0.81 -3.97 7.73
N LEU A 73 -0.09 -2.98 7.67
CA LEU A 73 -1.02 -2.77 6.56
C LEU A 73 -0.41 -1.99 5.39
N GLY A 74 0.81 -1.48 5.53
CA GLY A 74 1.49 -0.65 4.54
C GLY A 74 0.78 0.66 4.26
N LEU A 75 0.15 1.28 5.29
CA LEU A 75 -0.57 2.53 5.11
C LEU A 75 0.42 3.68 4.86
N GLU A 76 0.15 4.48 3.87
CA GLU A 76 0.89 5.72 3.62
C GLU A 76 0.08 6.91 4.12
N GLY A 77 0.33 7.28 5.38
CA GLY A 77 -0.45 8.32 6.04
C GLY A 77 -1.90 7.88 6.30
N ALA A 78 -2.87 8.53 5.65
CA ALA A 78 -4.30 8.19 5.74
C ALA A 78 -4.80 7.37 4.55
N TYR A 79 -3.90 6.76 3.75
CA TYR A 79 -4.26 6.10 2.51
C TYR A 79 -3.92 4.62 2.55
N THR A 80 -4.83 3.79 2.02
CA THR A 80 -4.50 2.38 1.75
C THR A 80 -3.44 2.29 0.65
N PRO A 81 -2.63 1.20 0.59
CA PRO A 81 -1.61 1.03 -0.44
C PRO A 81 -2.13 1.20 -1.87
N ALA A 82 -3.36 0.76 -2.12
CA ALA A 82 -3.99 0.87 -3.44
C ALA A 82 -4.26 2.34 -3.82
N VAL A 83 -4.78 3.14 -2.88
CA VAL A 83 -5.01 4.59 -3.08
C VAL A 83 -3.69 5.31 -3.24
N ALA A 84 -2.71 5.06 -2.36
CA ALA A 84 -1.40 5.69 -2.44
C ALA A 84 -0.71 5.41 -3.79
N LYS A 85 -0.77 4.17 -4.27
CA LYS A 85 -0.26 3.77 -5.59
C LYS A 85 -0.96 4.53 -6.73
N LEU A 86 -2.29 4.66 -6.65
CA LEU A 86 -3.07 5.36 -7.68
C LEU A 86 -2.75 6.87 -7.69
N MET A 87 -2.65 7.50 -6.51
CA MET A 87 -2.26 8.90 -6.36
C MET A 87 -0.85 9.17 -6.93
N CYS A 88 0.14 8.33 -6.57
CA CYS A 88 1.50 8.45 -7.09
C CYS A 88 1.54 8.27 -8.62
N ARG A 89 0.75 7.34 -9.16
CA ARG A 89 0.66 7.12 -10.61
C ARG A 89 0.03 8.31 -11.34
N ALA A 90 -1.02 8.89 -10.79
CA ALA A 90 -1.62 10.10 -11.35
C ALA A 90 -0.62 11.26 -11.33
N ALA A 91 0.02 11.51 -10.18
CA ALA A 91 1.01 12.57 -10.03
C ALA A 91 2.23 12.41 -10.95
N SER A 92 2.64 11.18 -11.28
CA SER A 92 3.78 10.93 -12.17
C SER A 92 3.48 11.16 -13.65
N ARG A 93 2.20 11.26 -14.03
CA ARG A 93 1.76 11.42 -15.43
C ARG A 93 1.24 12.81 -15.75
N ALA A 94 0.71 13.50 -14.77
CA ALA A 94 0.17 14.84 -14.90
C ALA A 94 1.27 15.89 -14.88
N GLY A 95 1.03 17.04 -15.52
CA GLY A 95 1.92 18.18 -15.51
C GLY A 95 1.91 18.95 -14.18
N SER A 96 0.90 18.71 -13.34
CA SER A 96 0.77 19.33 -12.01
C SER A 96 -0.05 18.44 -11.06
N TYR A 97 0.10 18.66 -9.74
CA TYR A 97 -0.73 17.95 -8.75
C TYR A 97 -2.22 18.34 -8.85
N GLN A 98 -2.54 19.53 -9.35
CA GLN A 98 -3.92 19.94 -9.59
C GLN A 98 -4.54 19.14 -10.75
N GLU A 99 -3.81 18.95 -11.83
CA GLU A 99 -4.23 18.10 -12.94
C GLU A 99 -4.41 16.64 -12.49
N ALA A 100 -3.45 16.10 -11.74
CA ALA A 100 -3.55 14.76 -11.16
C ALA A 100 -4.79 14.59 -10.26
N SER A 101 -5.13 15.61 -9.46
CA SER A 101 -6.34 15.64 -8.64
C SER A 101 -7.60 15.58 -9.50
N ASN A 102 -7.67 16.38 -10.55
CA ASN A 102 -8.79 16.42 -11.49
C ASN A 102 -8.96 15.05 -12.21
N ASP A 103 -7.86 14.43 -12.62
CA ASP A 103 -7.86 13.12 -13.27
C ASP A 103 -8.36 12.02 -12.31
N LEU A 104 -7.92 12.02 -11.06
CA LEU A 104 -8.39 11.08 -10.05
C LEU A 104 -9.89 11.21 -9.81
N PHE A 105 -10.41 12.44 -9.78
CA PHE A 105 -11.84 12.65 -9.67
C PHE A 105 -12.59 12.19 -10.93
N ALA A 106 -12.11 12.58 -12.10
CA ALA A 106 -12.78 12.27 -13.37
C ALA A 106 -12.82 10.77 -13.68
N TYR A 107 -11.70 10.06 -13.48
CA TYR A 107 -11.57 8.66 -13.89
C TYR A 107 -11.86 7.65 -12.77
N ALA A 108 -11.54 7.99 -11.53
CA ALA A 108 -11.72 7.08 -10.39
C ALA A 108 -12.86 7.52 -9.44
N GLY A 109 -13.32 8.76 -9.52
CA GLY A 109 -14.30 9.32 -8.59
C GLY A 109 -13.73 9.56 -7.19
N LEU A 110 -12.40 9.67 -7.09
CA LEU A 110 -11.68 9.92 -5.86
C LEU A 110 -11.31 11.40 -5.76
N SER A 111 -11.73 12.05 -4.68
CA SER A 111 -11.49 13.47 -4.45
C SER A 111 -10.36 13.67 -3.45
N PHE A 112 -9.20 14.11 -3.95
CA PHE A 112 -8.04 14.50 -3.14
C PHE A 112 -7.58 15.88 -3.59
N ASP A 113 -7.07 16.70 -2.69
CA ASP A 113 -6.53 17.98 -3.10
C ASP A 113 -5.06 17.86 -3.59
N ALA A 114 -4.62 18.87 -4.34
CA ALA A 114 -3.26 18.92 -4.89
C ALA A 114 -2.18 18.87 -3.80
N ARG A 115 -2.48 19.41 -2.62
CA ARG A 115 -1.57 19.42 -1.47
C ARG A 115 -1.38 18.02 -0.90
N ASP A 116 -2.46 17.23 -0.83
CA ASP A 116 -2.40 15.86 -0.34
C ASP A 116 -1.59 14.96 -1.28
N LEU A 117 -1.76 15.12 -2.60
CA LEU A 117 -0.92 14.44 -3.58
C LEU A 117 0.56 14.82 -3.40
N GLY A 118 0.86 16.12 -3.27
CA GLY A 118 2.24 16.59 -3.06
C GLY A 118 2.87 16.01 -1.77
N ARG A 119 2.13 15.99 -0.66
CA ARG A 119 2.59 15.40 0.60
C ARG A 119 2.85 13.90 0.49
N LEU A 120 1.93 13.18 -0.15
CA LEU A 120 2.10 11.74 -0.35
C LEU A 120 3.33 11.45 -1.20
N VAL A 121 3.48 12.12 -2.35
CA VAL A 121 4.64 11.94 -3.23
C VAL A 121 5.95 12.25 -2.51
N ALA A 122 6.00 13.34 -1.71
CA ALA A 122 7.17 13.69 -0.92
C ALA A 122 7.54 12.60 0.11
N THR A 123 6.55 11.90 0.66
CA THR A 123 6.77 10.79 1.61
C THR A 123 7.21 9.50 0.91
N VAL A 124 6.62 9.18 -0.24
CA VAL A 124 6.85 7.91 -0.95
C VAL A 124 8.11 7.94 -1.83
N ALA A 125 8.44 9.09 -2.44
CA ALA A 125 9.56 9.20 -3.37
C ALA A 125 10.93 8.79 -2.77
N PRO A 126 11.31 9.15 -1.53
CA PRO A 126 12.54 8.69 -0.92
C PRO A 126 12.58 7.16 -0.75
N LYS A 127 11.49 6.55 -0.32
CA LYS A 127 11.35 5.08 -0.14
C LYS A 127 11.54 4.34 -1.47
N LEU A 128 10.99 4.87 -2.54
CA LEU A 128 11.15 4.31 -3.89
C LEU A 128 12.59 4.41 -4.39
N ARG A 129 13.26 5.53 -4.16
CA ARG A 129 14.68 5.70 -4.52
C ARG A 129 15.58 4.71 -3.80
N GLU A 130 15.35 4.52 -2.52
CA GLU A 130 16.09 3.56 -1.71
C GLU A 130 15.88 2.12 -2.21
N SER A 131 14.63 1.74 -2.48
CA SER A 131 14.28 0.43 -3.04
C SER A 131 14.90 0.19 -4.41
N LEU A 132 14.88 1.18 -5.31
CA LEU A 132 15.48 1.10 -6.64
C LEU A 132 17.02 1.04 -6.55
N GLY A 133 17.64 1.78 -5.62
CA GLY A 133 19.07 1.72 -5.36
C GLY A 133 19.49 0.33 -4.88
N ALA A 134 18.73 -0.27 -3.98
CA ALA A 134 18.96 -1.63 -3.48
C ALA A 134 18.79 -2.69 -4.59
N MET A 135 17.79 -2.54 -5.47
CA MET A 135 17.59 -3.44 -6.63
C MET A 135 18.71 -3.31 -7.67
N SER A 136 19.24 -2.10 -7.88
CA SER A 136 20.36 -1.88 -8.81
C SER A 136 21.70 -2.42 -8.28
N ALA A 137 21.83 -2.55 -6.96
CA ALA A 137 23.02 -3.12 -6.33
C ALA A 137 22.97 -4.66 -6.24
N ALA A 138 21.82 -5.29 -6.50
CA ALA A 138 21.73 -6.74 -6.54
C ALA A 138 22.40 -7.26 -7.82
N PRO A 139 23.21 -8.35 -7.76
CA PRO A 139 23.82 -8.93 -8.94
C PRO A 139 22.71 -9.39 -9.89
N PRO A 140 22.92 -9.25 -11.22
CA PRO A 140 21.93 -9.70 -12.19
C PRO A 140 21.68 -11.19 -11.95
N HIS A 141 20.43 -11.55 -11.65
CA HIS A 141 20.05 -12.96 -11.64
C HIS A 141 20.37 -13.51 -13.01
N SER A 142 21.32 -14.47 -13.08
CA SER A 142 21.56 -15.22 -14.28
C SER A 142 20.31 -16.07 -14.55
N ASN A 143 19.40 -15.56 -15.36
CA ASN A 143 18.38 -16.37 -16.00
C ASN A 143 19.09 -17.24 -17.06
N SER A 144 19.83 -18.24 -16.60
CA SER A 144 20.09 -19.40 -17.44
C SER A 144 18.75 -20.14 -17.53
N ILE A 145 18.00 -19.79 -18.58
CA ILE A 145 16.95 -20.66 -19.09
C ILE A 145 17.70 -21.86 -19.63
N ASP A 146 17.82 -22.90 -18.81
CA ASP A 146 18.14 -24.23 -19.31
C ASP A 146 16.99 -24.62 -20.21
N VAL A 147 17.18 -24.37 -21.51
CA VAL A 147 16.34 -24.95 -22.54
C VAL A 147 16.58 -26.45 -22.44
N LEU A 148 15.66 -27.14 -21.77
CA LEU A 148 15.56 -28.59 -21.83
C LEU A 148 15.49 -28.99 -23.29
N ALA A 149 16.62 -29.39 -23.83
CA ALA A 149 16.71 -30.04 -25.15
C ALA A 149 15.96 -31.36 -25.00
N LEU A 150 14.75 -31.41 -25.52
CA LEU A 150 14.01 -32.65 -25.68
C LEU A 150 14.82 -33.54 -26.65
N PRO A 151 15.09 -34.81 -26.30
CA PRO A 151 15.76 -35.72 -27.26
C PRO A 151 14.85 -35.95 -28.45
N VAL A 152 15.36 -35.61 -29.64
CA VAL A 152 14.71 -35.98 -30.90
C VAL A 152 14.97 -37.44 -31.11
N GLU A 153 13.96 -38.28 -30.99
CA GLU A 153 14.03 -39.67 -31.40
C GLU A 153 14.17 -39.76 -32.94
N PRO A 154 15.13 -40.53 -33.47
CA PRO A 154 15.23 -40.74 -34.90
C PRO A 154 14.06 -41.58 -35.42
N ALA A 155 13.38 -41.07 -36.42
CA ALA A 155 12.32 -41.79 -37.12
C ALA A 155 12.87 -43.13 -37.67
N GLY A 156 12.30 -44.23 -37.18
CA GLY A 156 12.64 -45.56 -37.63
C GLY A 156 12.30 -45.76 -39.10
N GLU A 157 13.28 -46.22 -39.83
CA GLU A 157 13.11 -46.76 -41.20
C GLU A 157 12.17 -47.97 -41.14
N ARG A 158 11.14 -47.95 -41.97
CA ARG A 158 10.35 -49.13 -42.29
C ARG A 158 10.93 -49.77 -43.55
N LEU A 159 11.35 -50.99 -43.39
CA LEU A 159 11.46 -51.98 -44.46
C LEU A 159 10.07 -52.56 -44.74
#